data_ba84e2ec7b5e75c4baf9ac6099825361
#
_entry.id   ba84e2ec7b5e75c4baf9ac6099825361
#
_cell.length_a   1.000
_cell.length_b   1.000
_cell.length_c   1.000
_cell.angle_alpha   90.00
_cell.angle_beta   90.00
_cell.angle_gamma   90.00
#
_symmetry.space_group_name_H-M   'P 1'
#
loop_
_entity.id
_entity.type
_entity.pdbx_description
1 polymer ?
#
loop_
_entity_poly.entity_id
_entity_poly.type
_entity_poly.pdbx_seq_one_letter_code
_entity_poly.pdbx_strand_id
1 'polypeptide(L)'
;MSGPGPDTRFDAFKLAARASSIPGTLDARRLPNVADSLAPGDDPVPIAWTVEGRRSAEGRPAISIDVEGGVPLVCQRCLARMEWPVSQGTEVLLAHDEDELATLDAETEGEVILADRPIDAATLVEDELVLTLPFAPRHEGECPGRR
;
A
#
# COMPACT_ATOMS: atom_id res chain seq x y z
N MET A 1 -7.31 6.88 21.12
CA MET A 1 -6.53 8.08 21.06
C MET A 1 -6.95 8.92 19.87
N SER A 2 -7.22 10.15 20.10
CA SER A 2 -7.77 10.98 19.05
C SER A 2 -6.73 11.78 18.29
N GLY A 3 -5.51 11.83 18.73
CA GLY A 3 -4.48 12.54 18.00
C GLY A 3 -4.10 11.83 16.71
N PRO A 4 -3.20 12.42 15.92
CA PRO A 4 -2.67 11.71 14.76
C PRO A 4 -1.99 10.45 15.23
N GLY A 5 -2.03 9.42 14.42
CA GLY A 5 -1.33 8.19 14.73
C GLY A 5 0.16 8.41 14.80
N PRO A 6 0.92 7.34 15.04
CA PRO A 6 2.39 7.45 15.04
C PRO A 6 2.86 8.04 13.72
N ASP A 7 3.93 8.81 13.81
CA ASP A 7 4.53 9.38 12.61
C ASP A 7 5.06 8.24 11.75
N THR A 8 4.50 8.09 10.55
CA THR A 8 4.88 7.04 9.63
C THR A 8 5.90 7.51 8.59
N ARG A 9 6.43 8.72 8.76
CA ARG A 9 7.44 9.24 7.82
C ARG A 9 8.81 8.64 8.13
N PHE A 10 9.57 8.41 7.08
CA PHE A 10 10.89 7.79 7.21
C PHE A 10 11.80 8.28 6.10
N ASP A 11 13.12 8.19 6.35
CA ASP A 11 14.14 8.50 5.35
C ASP A 11 14.43 7.21 4.57
N ALA A 12 13.96 7.16 3.33
CA ALA A 12 14.05 5.94 2.53
C ALA A 12 15.49 5.55 2.20
N PHE A 13 16.37 6.53 1.92
CA PHE A 13 17.75 6.20 1.63
C PHE A 13 18.49 5.65 2.84
N LYS A 14 18.20 6.16 4.03
CA LYS A 14 18.78 5.61 5.25
C LYS A 14 18.27 4.20 5.51
N LEU A 15 16.98 3.98 5.29
CA LEU A 15 16.38 2.66 5.47
C LEU A 15 17.06 1.66 4.52
N ALA A 16 17.22 2.04 3.25
CA ALA A 16 17.87 1.19 2.25
C ALA A 16 19.32 0.88 2.63
N ALA A 17 20.06 1.91 3.06
CA ALA A 17 21.46 1.76 3.42
C ALA A 17 21.65 0.81 4.60
N ARG A 18 20.70 0.81 5.54
CA ARG A 18 20.78 -0.03 6.73
C ARG A 18 20.09 -1.38 6.58
N ALA A 19 19.43 -1.61 5.45
CA ALA A 19 18.60 -2.80 5.22
C ALA A 19 17.67 -3.04 6.41
N SER A 20 17.10 -1.96 6.94
CA SER A 20 16.19 -2.01 8.09
C SER A 20 14.76 -2.14 7.62
N SER A 21 13.87 -2.52 8.53
CA SER A 21 12.44 -2.61 8.22
C SER A 21 11.62 -1.88 9.27
N ILE A 22 10.48 -1.36 8.84
CA ILE A 22 9.53 -0.66 9.70
C ILE A 22 8.19 -1.35 9.53
N PRO A 23 7.69 -2.03 10.57
CA PRO A 23 6.35 -2.60 10.54
C PRO A 23 5.33 -1.62 11.07
N GLY A 24 4.06 -1.82 10.70
CA GLY A 24 2.99 -1.01 11.22
C GLY A 24 1.63 -1.57 10.89
N THR A 25 0.61 -0.87 11.36
CA THR A 25 -0.78 -1.21 11.07
C THR A 25 -1.54 0.09 10.84
N LEU A 26 -2.38 0.11 9.83
CA LEU A 26 -3.23 1.25 9.53
C LEU A 26 -4.68 0.81 9.45
N ASP A 27 -5.58 1.75 9.72
CA ASP A 27 -7.01 1.53 9.53
C ASP A 27 -7.37 2.03 8.12
N ALA A 28 -7.77 1.11 7.25
CA ALA A 28 -8.10 1.46 5.87
C ALA A 28 -9.25 2.47 5.78
N ARG A 29 -10.13 2.52 6.78
CA ARG A 29 -11.21 3.50 6.77
C ARG A 29 -10.73 4.93 6.91
N ARG A 30 -9.49 5.11 7.35
CA ARG A 30 -8.87 6.44 7.49
C ARG A 30 -8.07 6.85 6.26
N LEU A 31 -8.00 5.99 5.25
CA LEU A 31 -7.27 6.29 4.02
C LEU A 31 -8.28 6.82 3.00
N PRO A 32 -8.22 8.13 2.67
CA PRO A 32 -9.27 8.76 1.85
C PRO A 32 -9.53 8.08 0.50
N ASN A 33 -8.48 7.60 -0.16
CA ASN A 33 -8.63 6.99 -1.47
C ASN A 33 -9.12 5.55 -1.41
N VAL A 34 -9.20 4.97 -0.23
CA VAL A 34 -9.65 3.60 -0.01
C VAL A 34 -11.03 3.57 0.65
N ALA A 35 -11.25 4.49 1.59
CA ALA A 35 -12.44 4.47 2.44
C ALA A 35 -13.75 4.40 1.67
N ASP A 36 -13.84 5.14 0.56
CA ASP A 36 -15.06 5.19 -0.24
C ASP A 36 -15.37 3.88 -0.95
N SER A 37 -14.37 3.02 -1.11
CA SER A 37 -14.54 1.72 -1.77
C SER A 37 -14.96 0.63 -0.79
N LEU A 38 -14.88 0.89 0.51
CA LEU A 38 -15.20 -0.11 1.53
C LEU A 38 -16.68 -0.21 1.78
N ALA A 39 -17.14 -1.39 2.18
CA ALA A 39 -18.52 -1.58 2.61
C ALA A 39 -18.78 -0.69 3.81
N PRO A 40 -20.01 -0.14 3.96
CA PRO A 40 -20.33 0.72 5.09
C PRO A 40 -20.14 0.04 6.44
N GLY A 41 -19.75 0.81 7.43
CA GLY A 41 -19.55 0.33 8.79
C GLY A 41 -18.59 1.23 9.54
N ASP A 42 -18.56 1.06 10.86
CA ASP A 42 -17.73 1.86 11.74
C ASP A 42 -16.53 1.08 12.30
N ASP A 43 -16.52 -0.23 12.12
CA ASP A 43 -15.43 -1.05 12.64
C ASP A 43 -14.14 -0.75 11.89
N PRO A 44 -13.00 -0.68 12.60
CA PRO A 44 -11.73 -0.46 11.93
C PRO A 44 -11.41 -1.60 10.97
N VAL A 45 -10.68 -1.27 9.92
CA VAL A 45 -10.24 -2.23 8.91
C VAL A 45 -8.71 -2.27 8.97
N PRO A 46 -8.13 -3.10 9.84
CA PRO A 46 -6.68 -3.10 10.03
C PRO A 46 -5.94 -3.69 8.85
N ILE A 47 -4.93 -2.97 8.40
CA ILE A 47 -4.03 -3.42 7.35
C ILE A 47 -2.62 -3.44 7.93
N ALA A 48 -2.02 -4.61 7.97
CA ALA A 48 -0.63 -4.74 8.39
C ALA A 48 0.27 -4.37 7.22
N TRP A 49 1.32 -3.62 7.50
CA TRP A 49 2.24 -3.22 6.46
C TRP A 49 3.68 -3.29 6.97
N THR A 50 4.61 -3.47 6.03
CA THR A 50 6.04 -3.42 6.33
C THR A 50 6.73 -2.69 5.18
N VAL A 51 7.61 -1.77 5.53
CA VAL A 51 8.49 -1.13 4.57
C VAL A 51 9.91 -1.59 4.90
N GLU A 52 10.59 -2.15 3.92
CA GLU A 52 11.93 -2.70 4.14
C GLU A 52 12.92 -2.07 3.18
N GLY A 53 14.07 -1.64 3.72
CA GLY A 53 15.16 -1.14 2.90
C GLY A 53 15.86 -2.28 2.18
N ARG A 54 16.18 -2.07 0.93
CA ARG A 54 16.76 -3.10 0.08
C ARG A 54 17.72 -2.51 -0.94
N ARG A 55 18.34 -3.40 -1.67
CA ARG A 55 19.05 -3.05 -2.91
C ARG A 55 18.41 -3.84 -4.03
N SER A 56 18.25 -3.18 -5.17
CA SER A 56 17.72 -3.84 -6.36
C SER A 56 18.75 -4.84 -6.90
N ALA A 57 18.32 -5.60 -7.91
CA ALA A 57 19.21 -6.56 -8.57
C ALA A 57 20.48 -5.89 -9.11
N GLU A 58 20.38 -4.61 -9.49
CA GLU A 58 21.51 -3.83 -10.00
C GLU A 58 22.28 -3.10 -8.90
N GLY A 59 21.92 -3.33 -7.63
CA GLY A 59 22.59 -2.72 -6.49
C GLY A 59 22.15 -1.32 -6.15
N ARG A 60 21.04 -0.83 -6.71
CA ARG A 60 20.52 0.51 -6.42
C ARG A 60 19.71 0.51 -5.14
N PRO A 61 19.70 1.66 -4.42
CA PRO A 61 18.85 1.77 -3.23
C PRO A 61 17.39 1.58 -3.60
N ALA A 62 16.69 0.79 -2.80
CA ALA A 62 15.29 0.47 -3.04
C ALA A 62 14.59 0.20 -1.71
N ILE A 63 13.27 0.26 -1.74
CA ILE A 63 12.46 -0.19 -0.61
C ILE A 63 11.38 -1.13 -1.14
N SER A 64 10.95 -2.07 -0.30
CA SER A 64 9.79 -2.89 -0.59
C SER A 64 8.66 -2.46 0.34
N ILE A 65 7.44 -2.45 -0.18
CA ILE A 65 6.24 -2.17 0.60
C ILE A 65 5.38 -3.42 0.53
N ASP A 66 5.07 -4.00 1.68
CA ASP A 66 4.20 -5.17 1.76
C ASP A 66 2.98 -4.81 2.58
N VAL A 67 1.79 -5.20 2.10
CA VAL A 67 0.54 -4.95 2.80
C VAL A 67 -0.26 -6.25 2.88
N GLU A 68 -0.89 -6.49 4.02
CA GLU A 68 -1.69 -7.68 4.25
C GLU A 68 -2.90 -7.37 5.11
N GLY A 69 -4.01 -8.04 4.82
CA GLY A 69 -5.22 -7.89 5.60
C GLY A 69 -6.43 -8.34 4.81
N GLY A 70 -7.59 -7.93 5.28
CA GLY A 70 -8.83 -8.16 4.58
C GLY A 70 -9.66 -6.91 4.63
N VAL A 71 -10.29 -6.56 3.53
CA VAL A 71 -11.15 -5.37 3.47
C VAL A 71 -12.57 -5.76 3.13
N PRO A 72 -13.56 -5.12 3.76
CA PRO A 72 -14.95 -5.37 3.43
C PRO A 72 -15.33 -4.57 2.19
N LEU A 73 -15.86 -5.27 1.19
CA LEU A 73 -16.33 -4.65 -0.04
C LEU A 73 -17.79 -5.03 -0.25
N VAL A 74 -18.46 -4.35 -1.16
CA VAL A 74 -19.83 -4.69 -1.54
C VAL A 74 -19.78 -5.41 -2.87
N CYS A 75 -20.29 -6.65 -2.90
CA CYS A 75 -20.37 -7.41 -4.13
C CYS A 75 -21.30 -6.69 -5.11
N GLN A 76 -20.81 -6.42 -6.31
CA GLN A 76 -21.60 -5.70 -7.30
C GLN A 76 -22.70 -6.54 -7.93
N ARG A 77 -22.70 -7.84 -7.65
CA ARG A 77 -23.69 -8.76 -8.17
C ARG A 77 -24.88 -8.96 -7.22
N CYS A 78 -24.59 -9.20 -5.94
CA CYS A 78 -25.65 -9.45 -4.96
C CYS A 78 -25.81 -8.34 -3.95
N LEU A 79 -24.91 -7.34 -3.96
CA LEU A 79 -24.91 -6.18 -3.08
C LEU A 79 -24.71 -6.52 -1.60
N ALA A 80 -24.29 -7.74 -1.30
CA ALA A 80 -23.95 -8.12 0.06
C ALA A 80 -22.49 -7.83 0.34
N ARG A 81 -22.17 -7.71 1.63
CA ARG A 81 -20.80 -7.50 2.08
C ARG A 81 -19.97 -8.75 1.79
N MET A 82 -18.75 -8.54 1.35
CA MET A 82 -17.79 -9.62 1.14
C MET A 82 -16.44 -9.21 1.68
N GLU A 83 -15.63 -10.17 2.12
CA GLU A 83 -14.27 -9.90 2.54
C GLU A 83 -13.33 -10.12 1.36
N TRP A 84 -12.50 -9.12 1.11
CA TRP A 84 -11.52 -9.19 0.03
C TRP A 84 -10.13 -9.33 0.65
N PRO A 85 -9.42 -10.44 0.39
CA PRO A 85 -8.10 -10.61 0.95
C PRO A 85 -7.10 -9.68 0.27
N VAL A 86 -6.22 -9.10 1.08
CA VAL A 86 -5.16 -8.22 0.58
C VAL A 86 -3.82 -8.86 0.94
N SER A 87 -3.01 -9.10 -0.08
CA SER A 87 -1.63 -9.57 0.10
C SER A 87 -0.87 -9.07 -1.11
N GLN A 88 -0.17 -7.96 -0.94
CA GLN A 88 0.47 -7.26 -2.05
C GLN A 88 1.84 -6.77 -1.62
N GLY A 89 2.83 -6.90 -2.51
CA GLY A 89 4.16 -6.39 -2.26
C GLY A 89 4.73 -5.77 -3.52
N THR A 90 5.45 -4.68 -3.36
CA THR A 90 6.07 -3.96 -4.48
C THR A 90 7.44 -3.46 -4.05
N GLU A 91 8.41 -3.55 -4.95
CA GLU A 91 9.71 -2.94 -4.76
C GLU A 91 9.78 -1.67 -5.60
N VAL A 92 10.26 -0.58 -5.01
CA VAL A 92 10.43 0.68 -5.74
C VAL A 92 11.87 1.16 -5.58
N LEU A 93 12.41 1.71 -6.66
CA LEU A 93 13.73 2.33 -6.65
C LEU A 93 13.61 3.75 -6.09
N LEU A 94 14.71 4.24 -5.53
CA LEU A 94 14.74 5.57 -4.92
C LEU A 94 15.58 6.52 -5.77
N ALA A 95 15.02 7.70 -6.05
CA ALA A 95 15.72 8.75 -6.78
C ALA A 95 16.00 9.92 -5.84
N HIS A 96 17.19 10.55 -5.96
CA HIS A 96 17.58 11.66 -5.13
C HIS A 96 16.98 12.99 -5.63
N ASP A 97 16.73 13.09 -6.93
CA ASP A 97 16.22 14.31 -7.53
C ASP A 97 15.43 13.99 -8.79
N GLU A 98 14.83 15.01 -9.38
CA GLU A 98 13.97 14.85 -10.55
C GLU A 98 14.72 14.30 -11.76
N ASP A 99 15.99 14.68 -11.93
CA ASP A 99 16.79 14.19 -13.06
C ASP A 99 17.05 12.70 -12.92
N GLU A 100 17.41 12.25 -11.71
CA GLU A 100 17.61 10.84 -11.46
C GLU A 100 16.30 10.06 -11.62
N LEU A 101 15.19 10.64 -11.13
CA LEU A 101 13.88 10.02 -11.29
C LEU A 101 13.58 9.76 -12.77
N ALA A 102 13.77 10.76 -13.61
CA ALA A 102 13.51 10.63 -15.04
C ALA A 102 14.43 9.58 -15.67
N THR A 103 15.70 9.56 -15.29
CA THR A 103 16.67 8.61 -15.82
C THR A 103 16.31 7.19 -15.44
N LEU A 104 16.01 6.94 -14.16
CA LEU A 104 15.65 5.62 -13.68
C LEU A 104 14.33 5.14 -14.28
N ASP A 105 13.37 6.04 -14.39
CA ASP A 105 12.06 5.72 -14.94
C ASP A 105 12.18 5.29 -16.40
N ALA A 106 13.10 5.89 -17.15
CA ALA A 106 13.35 5.53 -18.55
C ALA A 106 14.11 4.21 -18.69
N GLU A 107 14.92 3.86 -17.70
CA GLU A 107 15.80 2.68 -17.76
C GLU A 107 15.20 1.43 -17.13
N THR A 108 14.14 1.55 -16.35
CA THR A 108 13.56 0.42 -15.65
C THR A 108 12.06 0.31 -15.94
N GLU A 109 11.56 -0.91 -15.93
CA GLU A 109 10.12 -1.14 -16.03
C GLU A 109 9.45 -1.10 -14.68
N GLY A 110 10.22 -1.10 -13.58
CA GLY A 110 9.70 -1.02 -12.23
C GLY A 110 9.35 0.39 -11.83
N GLU A 111 8.83 0.51 -10.63
CA GLU A 111 8.49 1.81 -10.09
C GLU A 111 9.69 2.53 -9.52
N VAL A 112 9.70 3.84 -9.67
CA VAL A 112 10.72 4.72 -9.09
C VAL A 112 10.00 5.84 -8.36
N ILE A 113 10.46 6.16 -7.16
CA ILE A 113 9.89 7.29 -6.42
C ILE A 113 10.98 8.29 -6.07
N LEU A 114 10.58 9.56 -5.99
CA LEU A 114 11.46 10.61 -5.56
C LEU A 114 11.56 10.59 -4.04
N ALA A 115 12.76 10.44 -3.51
CA ALA A 115 12.97 10.31 -2.07
C ALA A 115 13.89 11.41 -1.53
N ASP A 116 13.71 12.62 -2.04
CA ASP A 116 14.51 13.80 -1.65
C ASP A 116 14.11 14.34 -0.28
N ARG A 117 13.06 13.83 0.32
CA ARG A 117 12.55 14.21 1.64
C ARG A 117 11.90 12.99 2.28
N PRO A 118 11.59 13.05 3.59
CA PRO A 118 10.93 11.91 4.24
C PRO A 118 9.66 11.48 3.52
N ILE A 119 9.48 10.18 3.43
CA ILE A 119 8.33 9.57 2.76
C ILE A 119 7.36 9.09 3.82
N ASP A 120 6.07 9.27 3.56
CA ASP A 120 5.03 8.80 4.47
C ASP A 120 4.61 7.37 4.10
N ALA A 121 4.86 6.44 5.01
CA ALA A 121 4.48 5.05 4.79
C ALA A 121 2.97 4.90 4.56
N ALA A 122 2.15 5.73 5.21
CA ALA A 122 0.71 5.68 5.02
C ALA A 122 0.32 5.94 3.57
N THR A 123 1.00 6.88 2.91
CA THR A 123 0.75 7.16 1.50
C THR A 123 1.12 5.96 0.62
N LEU A 124 2.25 5.32 0.92
CA LEU A 124 2.66 4.15 0.15
C LEU A 124 1.68 2.99 0.33
N VAL A 125 1.22 2.77 1.56
CA VAL A 125 0.25 1.73 1.85
C VAL A 125 -1.07 2.00 1.13
N GLU A 126 -1.51 3.25 1.16
CA GLU A 126 -2.74 3.62 0.47
C GLU A 126 -2.65 3.35 -1.03
N ASP A 127 -1.54 3.73 -1.64
CA ASP A 127 -1.32 3.49 -3.07
C ASP A 127 -1.35 2.00 -3.39
N GLU A 128 -0.72 1.16 -2.55
CA GLU A 128 -0.74 -0.29 -2.75
C GLU A 128 -2.15 -0.85 -2.64
N LEU A 129 -2.92 -0.37 -1.67
CA LEU A 129 -4.30 -0.82 -1.51
C LEU A 129 -5.16 -0.45 -2.72
N VAL A 130 -5.02 0.78 -3.21
CA VAL A 130 -5.77 1.23 -4.38
C VAL A 130 -5.49 0.32 -5.57
N LEU A 131 -4.24 -0.08 -5.75
CA LEU A 131 -3.86 -0.95 -6.87
C LEU A 131 -4.40 -2.37 -6.73
N THR A 132 -4.61 -2.84 -5.51
CA THR A 132 -5.06 -4.21 -5.29
C THR A 132 -6.57 -4.37 -5.25
N LEU A 133 -7.32 -3.27 -5.03
CA LEU A 133 -8.77 -3.35 -4.95
C LEU A 133 -9.39 -3.49 -6.33
N PRO A 134 -10.38 -4.38 -6.48
CA PRO A 134 -11.03 -4.55 -7.80
C PRO A 134 -11.94 -3.38 -8.12
N PHE A 135 -12.04 -3.05 -9.38
CA PHE A 135 -12.94 -1.99 -9.84
C PHE A 135 -14.41 -2.34 -9.58
N ALA A 136 -14.77 -3.61 -9.82
CA ALA A 136 -16.13 -4.09 -9.60
C ALA A 136 -16.06 -5.40 -8.80
N PRO A 137 -15.98 -5.31 -7.46
CA PRO A 137 -15.82 -6.52 -6.65
C PRO A 137 -17.00 -7.46 -6.76
N ARG A 138 -16.72 -8.76 -6.78
CA ARG A 138 -17.72 -9.82 -6.83
C ARG A 138 -17.22 -11.01 -6.03
N HIS A 139 -18.16 -11.77 -5.45
CA HIS A 139 -17.80 -13.04 -4.86
C HIS A 139 -17.24 -13.96 -5.94
N GLU A 140 -16.31 -14.81 -5.57
CA GLU A 140 -15.89 -15.89 -6.45
C GLU A 140 -17.00 -16.92 -6.48
N GLY A 141 -17.40 -17.33 -7.70
CA GLY A 141 -18.48 -18.27 -7.83
C GLY A 141 -19.84 -17.68 -7.50
N GLU A 142 -20.64 -18.41 -6.78
CA GLU A 142 -21.98 -17.97 -6.41
C GLU A 142 -21.96 -17.04 -5.21
N CYS A 143 -22.89 -16.10 -5.20
CA CYS A 143 -23.02 -15.18 -4.08
C CYS A 143 -23.70 -15.88 -2.90
N PRO A 144 -23.12 -15.83 -1.69
CA PRO A 144 -23.76 -16.41 -0.51
C PRO A 144 -25.11 -15.76 -0.26
N GLY A 145 -26.09 -16.54 0.16
CA GLY A 145 -27.42 -16.04 0.47
C GLY A 145 -28.28 -15.66 -0.72
N ARG A 146 -27.77 -15.82 -1.92
CA ARG A 146 -28.56 -15.54 -3.11
C ARG A 146 -29.56 -16.67 -3.33
N ARG A 147 -30.78 -16.31 -3.65
CA ARG A 147 -31.84 -17.28 -3.94
C ARG A 147 -32.08 -17.40 -5.43
#